data_1a523662edc5b427a404cc5cd53b7059
#
_entry.id   1a523662edc5b427a404cc5cd53b7059
#
_cell.length_a   1.000
_cell.length_b   1.000
_cell.length_c   1.000
_cell.angle_alpha   90.00
_cell.angle_beta   90.00
_cell.angle_gamma   90.00
#
_symmetry.space_group_name_H-M   'P 1'
#
loop_
_entity.id
_entity.type
_entity.pdbx_description
1 polymer ?
#
loop_
_entity_poly.entity_id
_entity_poly.type
_entity_poly.pdbx_seq_one_letter_code
_entity_poly.pdbx_strand_id
1 'polypeptide(L)'
;EKDYRIEKYYDVYHNKILELINLKKNKKKYLAIISIHSFTPFWQNKKRDIDIGILWDNDYRLPEIFFNFFLKNHRELIIGDNKPYSGRLKNDTIYKHATMNGLSNILIEIRQDLILEKTGQEFYAKLISRPLLINKDNSALFKQSFCSSLAL
;
A
#
# COMPACT_ATOMS: atom_id res chain seq x y z
N GLU A 1 -30.60 -6.33 3.19
CA GLU A 1 -29.63 -5.39 3.82
C GLU A 1 -28.20 -5.58 3.27
N LYS A 2 -27.71 -6.82 3.17
CA LYS A 2 -26.37 -7.13 2.66
C LYS A 2 -26.17 -6.60 1.23
N ASP A 3 -27.08 -6.93 0.33
CA ASP A 3 -26.99 -6.53 -1.10
C ASP A 3 -27.06 -5.01 -1.25
N TYR A 4 -27.93 -4.35 -0.49
CA TYR A 4 -27.99 -2.88 -0.45
C TYR A 4 -26.67 -2.24 -0.02
N ARG A 5 -25.99 -2.80 0.99
CA ARG A 5 -24.69 -2.28 1.44
C ARG A 5 -23.58 -2.50 0.42
N ILE A 6 -23.62 -3.65 -0.26
CA ILE A 6 -22.68 -3.94 -1.35
C ILE A 6 -22.87 -2.91 -2.46
N GLU A 7 -24.08 -2.77 -3.00
CA GLU A 7 -24.38 -1.86 -4.09
C GLU A 7 -24.07 -0.40 -3.73
N LYS A 8 -24.48 0.05 -2.55
CA LYS A 8 -24.39 1.45 -2.15
C LYS A 8 -23.00 1.91 -1.74
N TYR A 9 -22.18 1.05 -1.17
CA TYR A 9 -20.87 1.44 -0.63
C TYR A 9 -19.71 0.71 -1.29
N TYR A 10 -19.77 -0.61 -1.35
CA TYR A 10 -18.68 -1.42 -1.85
C TYR A 10 -18.47 -1.26 -3.36
N ASP A 11 -19.53 -1.43 -4.13
CA ASP A 11 -19.45 -1.33 -5.60
C ASP A 11 -19.11 0.10 -6.04
N VAL A 12 -19.68 1.11 -5.39
CA VAL A 12 -19.36 2.52 -5.68
C VAL A 12 -17.87 2.79 -5.51
N TYR A 13 -17.27 2.32 -4.40
CA TYR A 13 -15.85 2.47 -4.13
C TYR A 13 -14.99 1.76 -5.17
N HIS A 14 -15.25 0.48 -5.42
CA HIS A 14 -14.48 -0.31 -6.36
C HIS A 14 -14.62 0.14 -7.81
N ASN A 15 -15.82 0.53 -8.23
CA ASN A 15 -16.08 1.08 -9.57
C ASN A 15 -15.33 2.39 -9.78
N LYS A 16 -15.26 3.25 -8.75
CA LYS A 16 -14.50 4.51 -8.85
C LYS A 16 -13.00 4.28 -9.00
N ILE A 17 -12.43 3.32 -8.28
CA ILE A 17 -11.02 2.94 -8.45
C ILE A 17 -10.78 2.43 -9.87
N LEU A 18 -11.63 1.55 -10.38
CA LEU A 18 -11.51 1.00 -11.74
C LEU A 18 -11.59 2.10 -12.82
N GLU A 19 -12.52 3.05 -12.67
CA GLU A 19 -12.63 4.21 -13.55
C GLU A 19 -11.31 5.01 -13.59
N LEU A 20 -10.75 5.33 -12.43
CA LEU A 20 -9.50 6.08 -12.32
C LEU A 20 -8.30 5.34 -12.94
N ILE A 21 -8.23 4.03 -12.75
CA ILE A 21 -7.20 3.18 -13.36
C ILE A 21 -7.32 3.24 -14.89
N ASN A 22 -8.53 3.06 -15.42
CA ASN A 22 -8.78 3.08 -16.88
C ASN A 22 -8.48 4.45 -17.49
N LEU A 23 -8.85 5.54 -16.82
CA LEU A 23 -8.50 6.89 -17.26
C LEU A 23 -6.97 7.12 -17.34
N LYS A 24 -6.21 6.57 -16.40
CA LYS A 24 -4.74 6.69 -16.42
C LYS A 24 -4.11 5.81 -17.49
N LYS A 25 -4.58 4.56 -17.65
CA LYS A 25 -4.13 3.64 -18.70
C LYS A 25 -4.36 4.25 -20.09
N ASN A 26 -5.54 4.80 -20.36
CA ASN A 26 -5.89 5.43 -21.63
C ASN A 26 -4.99 6.63 -21.99
N LYS A 27 -4.49 7.33 -20.99
CA LYS A 27 -3.54 8.43 -21.16
C LYS A 27 -2.08 7.97 -21.29
N LYS A 28 -1.84 6.65 -21.40
CA LYS A 28 -0.49 6.03 -21.45
C LYS A 28 0.41 6.51 -20.30
N LYS A 29 -0.16 6.78 -19.13
CA LYS A 29 0.58 7.19 -17.93
C LYS A 29 1.06 5.97 -17.16
N TYR A 30 2.21 6.11 -16.57
CA TYR A 30 2.72 5.17 -15.57
C TYR A 30 1.76 5.05 -14.40
N LEU A 31 1.54 3.83 -13.92
CA LEU A 31 0.57 3.56 -12.89
C LEU A 31 1.10 2.55 -11.88
N ALA A 32 1.01 2.94 -10.63
CA ALA A 32 1.19 2.06 -9.48
C ALA A 32 0.05 2.33 -8.47
N ILE A 33 -0.27 1.37 -7.63
CA ILE A 33 -1.30 1.53 -6.60
C ILE A 33 -0.65 1.44 -5.23
N ILE A 34 -0.88 2.47 -4.43
CA ILE A 34 -0.42 2.54 -3.05
C ILE A 34 -1.65 2.72 -2.17
N SER A 35 -1.90 1.76 -1.30
CA SER A 35 -2.92 1.84 -0.26
C SER A 35 -2.28 2.28 1.05
N ILE A 36 -2.86 3.25 1.74
CA ILE A 36 -2.33 3.77 3.00
C ILE A 36 -3.37 3.59 4.08
N HIS A 37 -3.01 2.85 5.10
CA HIS A 37 -3.83 2.51 6.26
C HIS A 37 -3.12 2.87 7.56
N SER A 38 -3.79 2.64 8.67
CA SER A 38 -3.22 2.74 10.00
C SER A 38 -3.72 1.62 10.89
N PHE A 39 -2.90 1.20 11.85
CA PHE A 39 -3.19 0.15 12.80
C PHE A 39 -3.04 0.62 14.25
N THR A 40 -3.76 -0.02 15.17
CA THR A 40 -3.75 0.32 16.60
C THR A 40 -2.41 -0.03 17.25
N PRO A 41 -1.89 0.81 18.18
CA PRO A 41 -0.62 0.55 18.88
C PRO A 41 -0.68 -0.66 19.83
N PHE A 42 -1.89 -1.09 20.17
CA PHE A 42 -2.12 -2.27 21.01
C PHE A 42 -3.09 -3.24 20.33
N TRP A 43 -2.88 -4.53 20.55
CA TRP A 43 -3.78 -5.60 20.15
C TRP A 43 -3.81 -6.68 21.22
N GLN A 44 -5.00 -7.03 21.73
CA GLN A 44 -5.16 -8.00 22.82
C GLN A 44 -4.24 -7.71 24.03
N ASN A 45 -4.19 -6.45 24.45
CA ASN A 45 -3.34 -5.93 25.53
C ASN A 45 -1.82 -6.06 25.32
N LYS A 46 -1.37 -6.42 24.10
CA LYS A 46 0.03 -6.45 23.73
C LYS A 46 0.38 -5.22 22.90
N LYS A 47 1.47 -4.54 23.26
CA LYS A 47 2.03 -3.45 22.49
C LYS A 47 2.56 -3.98 21.15
N ARG A 48 2.35 -3.20 20.09
CA ARG A 48 2.92 -3.45 18.76
C ARG A 48 4.11 -2.53 18.58
N ASP A 49 5.29 -3.11 18.35
CA ASP A 49 6.54 -2.34 18.25
C ASP A 49 6.79 -1.79 16.84
N ILE A 50 6.13 -2.35 15.83
CA ILE A 50 6.27 -1.91 14.43
C ILE A 50 5.76 -0.48 14.27
N ASP A 51 6.54 0.39 13.65
CA ASP A 51 6.15 1.76 13.34
C ASP A 51 5.42 1.85 11.99
N ILE A 52 5.97 1.16 10.96
CA ILE A 52 5.38 1.06 9.61
C ILE A 52 5.38 -0.41 9.17
N GLY A 53 4.23 -0.89 8.73
CA GLY A 53 4.10 -2.15 7.99
C GLY A 53 4.16 -1.91 6.49
N ILE A 54 4.97 -2.69 5.79
CA ILE A 54 5.02 -2.77 4.34
C ILE A 54 4.42 -4.11 3.95
N LEU A 55 3.21 -4.06 3.38
CA LEU A 55 2.45 -5.27 3.05
C LEU A 55 2.41 -5.46 1.54
N TRP A 56 2.70 -6.66 1.11
CA TRP A 56 2.80 -7.04 -0.30
C TRP A 56 2.50 -8.53 -0.50
N ASP A 57 2.14 -8.91 -1.73
CA ASP A 57 1.84 -10.29 -2.09
C ASP A 57 3.08 -10.96 -2.74
N ASN A 58 3.23 -10.84 -4.05
CA ASN A 58 4.36 -11.42 -4.78
C ASN A 58 5.09 -10.42 -5.70
N ASP A 59 4.59 -9.19 -5.78
CA ASP A 59 5.24 -8.09 -6.52
C ASP A 59 6.13 -7.29 -5.57
N TYR A 60 7.45 -7.47 -5.69
CA TYR A 60 8.42 -6.84 -4.80
C TYR A 60 8.97 -5.49 -5.31
N ARG A 61 8.52 -4.99 -6.45
CA ARG A 61 9.05 -3.78 -7.07
C ARG A 61 8.92 -2.52 -6.20
N LEU A 62 7.73 -2.26 -5.66
CA LEU A 62 7.55 -1.15 -4.71
C LEU A 62 8.13 -1.47 -3.32
N PRO A 63 7.86 -2.63 -2.70
CA PRO A 63 8.49 -2.98 -1.43
C PRO A 63 9.99 -2.77 -1.42
N GLU A 64 10.72 -3.18 -2.46
CA GLU A 64 12.17 -3.03 -2.57
C GLU A 64 12.64 -1.59 -2.40
N ILE A 65 12.01 -0.63 -3.10
CA ILE A 65 12.42 0.78 -3.01
C ILE A 65 12.12 1.37 -1.63
N PHE A 66 11.06 0.93 -0.97
CA PHE A 66 10.72 1.37 0.38
C PHE A 66 11.68 0.80 1.41
N PHE A 67 11.94 -0.52 1.40
CA PHE A 67 12.87 -1.15 2.32
C PHE A 67 14.29 -0.58 2.16
N ASN A 68 14.78 -0.43 0.94
CA ASN A 68 16.09 0.16 0.67
C ASN A 68 16.18 1.60 1.16
N PHE A 69 15.12 2.39 0.98
CA PHE A 69 15.07 3.77 1.45
C PHE A 69 15.10 3.84 2.99
N PHE A 70 14.30 3.03 3.68
CA PHE A 70 14.26 3.02 5.15
C PHE A 70 15.58 2.51 5.75
N LEU A 71 16.10 1.41 5.24
CA LEU A 71 17.37 0.85 5.71
C LEU A 71 18.54 1.84 5.60
N LYS A 72 18.52 2.66 4.55
CA LYS A 72 19.57 3.65 4.31
C LYS A 72 19.41 4.91 5.17
N ASN A 73 18.18 5.40 5.33
CA ASN A 73 17.94 6.76 5.83
C ASN A 73 17.22 6.82 7.18
N HIS A 74 16.57 5.73 7.63
CA HIS A 74 15.66 5.72 8.79
C HIS A 74 15.80 4.41 9.58
N ARG A 75 17.02 4.12 10.02
CA ARG A 75 17.35 2.89 10.80
C ARG A 75 16.73 2.88 12.19
N GLU A 76 16.27 4.02 12.66
CA GLU A 76 15.56 4.20 13.93
C GLU A 76 14.14 3.64 13.90
N LEU A 77 13.54 3.48 12.69
CA LEU A 77 12.18 2.98 12.54
C LEU A 77 12.13 1.44 12.51
N ILE A 78 11.16 0.89 13.18
CA ILE A 78 10.89 -0.56 13.14
C ILE A 78 9.92 -0.84 11.99
N ILE A 79 10.48 -1.36 10.89
CA ILE A 79 9.73 -1.64 9.67
C ILE A 79 9.29 -3.10 9.66
N GLY A 80 8.00 -3.34 9.52
CA GLY A 80 7.41 -4.67 9.39
C GLY A 80 7.33 -5.13 7.94
N ASP A 81 7.99 -6.23 7.61
CA ASP A 81 7.81 -6.93 6.33
C ASP A 81 6.63 -7.89 6.45
N ASN A 82 5.52 -7.59 5.75
CA ASN A 82 4.25 -8.29 5.90
C ASN A 82 3.84 -8.45 7.38
N LYS A 83 3.99 -7.37 8.15
CA LYS A 83 3.60 -7.24 9.56
C LYS A 83 3.07 -5.82 9.80
N PRO A 84 2.10 -5.62 10.71
CA PRO A 84 1.44 -6.61 11.57
C PRO A 84 0.39 -7.46 10.86
N TYR A 85 0.14 -7.24 9.59
CA TYR A 85 -0.78 -7.99 8.74
C TYR A 85 -0.05 -8.54 7.52
N SER A 86 -0.72 -9.38 6.72
CA SER A 86 -0.18 -9.86 5.44
C SER A 86 -0.80 -9.10 4.28
N GLY A 87 -0.01 -8.76 3.26
CA GLY A 87 -0.50 -8.26 1.97
C GLY A 87 -1.09 -9.34 1.05
N ARG A 88 -1.16 -10.59 1.51
CA ARG A 88 -1.67 -11.75 0.76
C ARG A 88 -3.15 -11.99 1.05
N LEU A 89 -3.96 -10.95 0.90
CA LEU A 89 -5.41 -11.00 1.15
C LEU A 89 -6.18 -11.06 -0.16
N LYS A 90 -6.76 -12.23 -0.44
CA LYS A 90 -7.63 -12.41 -1.61
C LYS A 90 -8.84 -11.49 -1.53
N ASN A 91 -9.18 -10.86 -2.64
CA ASN A 91 -10.33 -9.97 -2.79
C ASN A 91 -10.27 -8.62 -2.04
N ASP A 92 -9.14 -8.25 -1.46
CA ASP A 92 -8.96 -6.88 -0.98
C ASP A 92 -8.79 -5.87 -2.15
N THR A 93 -8.66 -4.60 -1.83
CA THR A 93 -8.52 -3.52 -2.84
C THR A 93 -7.26 -3.69 -3.68
N ILE A 94 -6.12 -4.01 -3.05
CA ILE A 94 -4.84 -4.20 -3.74
C ILE A 94 -4.90 -5.42 -4.66
N TYR A 95 -5.40 -6.56 -4.15
CA TYR A 95 -5.56 -7.77 -4.94
C TYR A 95 -6.40 -7.51 -6.20
N LYS A 96 -7.61 -6.95 -6.04
CA LYS A 96 -8.56 -6.72 -7.15
C LYS A 96 -8.05 -5.74 -8.20
N HIS A 97 -7.48 -4.63 -7.76
CA HIS A 97 -7.20 -3.51 -8.65
C HIS A 97 -5.74 -3.43 -9.09
N ALA A 98 -4.81 -3.99 -8.33
CA ALA A 98 -3.40 -3.96 -8.66
C ALA A 98 -2.85 -5.34 -9.03
N THR A 99 -2.86 -6.31 -8.11
CA THR A 99 -2.26 -7.63 -8.31
C THR A 99 -2.84 -8.33 -9.54
N MET A 100 -4.17 -8.41 -9.65
CA MET A 100 -4.86 -9.04 -10.78
C MET A 100 -4.70 -8.26 -12.10
N ASN A 101 -4.22 -7.03 -12.06
CA ASN A 101 -3.94 -6.20 -13.22
C ASN A 101 -2.45 -6.05 -13.52
N GLY A 102 -1.57 -6.76 -12.81
CA GLY A 102 -0.12 -6.69 -13.00
C GLY A 102 0.48 -5.31 -12.72
N LEU A 103 -0.21 -4.46 -11.95
CA LEU A 103 0.24 -3.14 -11.57
C LEU A 103 1.13 -3.24 -10.32
N SER A 104 2.24 -2.49 -10.34
CA SER A 104 3.09 -2.37 -9.16
C SER A 104 2.29 -1.83 -7.98
N ASN A 105 2.42 -2.46 -6.83
CA ASN A 105 1.55 -2.16 -5.70
C ASN A 105 2.21 -2.37 -4.34
N ILE A 106 1.66 -1.70 -3.34
CA ILE A 106 2.06 -1.81 -1.94
C ILE A 106 0.90 -1.34 -1.05
N LEU A 107 0.73 -1.97 0.10
CA LEU A 107 -0.11 -1.45 1.17
C LEU A 107 0.79 -1.04 2.34
N ILE A 108 0.63 0.18 2.81
CA ILE A 108 1.40 0.76 3.91
C ILE A 108 0.48 0.92 5.11
N GLU A 109 0.94 0.40 6.24
CA GLU A 109 0.27 0.49 7.53
C GLU A 109 1.09 1.34 8.49
N ILE A 110 0.56 2.43 9.03
CA ILE A 110 1.24 3.30 9.99
C ILE A 110 0.62 3.09 11.37
N ARG A 111 1.45 2.95 12.42
CA ARG A 111 0.92 2.85 13.77
C ARG A 111 0.25 4.17 14.19
N GLN A 112 -0.99 4.10 14.66
CA GLN A 112 -1.88 5.26 14.85
C GLN A 112 -1.33 6.31 15.82
N ASP A 113 -0.65 5.91 16.89
CA ASP A 113 -0.05 6.82 17.87
C ASP A 113 1.00 7.75 17.25
N LEU A 114 1.63 7.36 16.16
CA LEU A 114 2.65 8.13 15.44
C LEU A 114 2.07 9.23 14.54
N ILE A 115 0.78 9.17 14.25
CA ILE A 115 0.07 10.12 13.36
C ILE A 115 -1.12 10.80 14.04
N LEU A 116 -1.18 10.81 15.37
CA LEU A 116 -2.22 11.54 16.11
C LEU A 116 -2.08 13.05 15.88
N GLU A 117 -0.86 13.57 15.95
CA GLU A 117 -0.57 14.98 15.85
C GLU A 117 -0.15 15.35 14.41
N LYS A 118 -0.39 16.60 14.04
CA LYS A 118 -0.07 17.14 12.71
C LYS A 118 1.41 16.96 12.34
N THR A 119 2.31 17.11 13.30
CA THR A 119 3.76 16.92 13.11
C THR A 119 4.10 15.50 12.69
N GLY A 120 3.46 14.49 13.33
CA GLY A 120 3.58 13.09 12.94
C GLY A 120 3.02 12.84 11.54
N GLN A 121 1.82 13.37 11.26
CA GLN A 121 1.19 13.24 9.93
C GLN A 121 2.10 13.80 8.81
N GLU A 122 2.67 14.99 9.00
CA GLU A 122 3.59 15.60 8.04
C GLU A 122 4.89 14.82 7.89
N PHE A 123 5.44 14.30 8.99
CA PHE A 123 6.64 13.46 8.96
C PHE A 123 6.40 12.19 8.13
N TYR A 124 5.35 11.41 8.45
CA TYR A 124 5.04 10.17 7.75
C TYR A 124 4.60 10.40 6.29
N ALA A 125 3.92 11.49 5.98
CA ALA A 125 3.61 11.87 4.60
C ALA A 125 4.89 12.12 3.78
N LYS A 126 5.87 12.85 4.32
CA LYS A 126 7.17 13.06 3.68
C LYS A 126 7.95 11.76 3.55
N LEU A 127 7.94 10.94 4.60
CA LEU A 127 8.64 9.65 4.67
C LEU A 127 8.16 8.70 3.57
N ILE A 128 6.85 8.62 3.36
CA ILE A 128 6.23 7.75 2.33
C ILE A 128 6.41 8.34 0.92
N SER A 129 6.30 9.64 0.76
CA SER A 129 6.42 10.27 -0.57
C SER A 129 7.85 10.25 -1.11
N ARG A 130 8.87 10.29 -0.25
CA ARG A 130 10.27 10.43 -0.66
C ARG A 130 10.78 9.29 -1.55
N PRO A 131 10.63 8.00 -1.21
CA PRO A 131 11.06 6.90 -2.08
C PRO A 131 10.36 6.92 -3.45
N LEU A 132 9.09 7.34 -3.50
CA LEU A 132 8.35 7.48 -4.75
C LEU A 132 8.92 8.61 -5.63
N LEU A 133 9.19 9.78 -5.04
CA LEU A 133 9.75 10.92 -5.75
C LEU A 133 11.14 10.62 -6.31
N ILE A 134 11.98 9.92 -5.56
CA ILE A 134 13.32 9.51 -6.00
C ILE A 134 13.24 8.56 -7.21
N ASN A 135 12.22 7.69 -7.24
CA ASN A 135 12.07 6.66 -8.25
C ASN A 135 11.00 6.97 -9.32
N LYS A 136 10.51 8.22 -9.39
CA LYS A 136 9.42 8.61 -10.30
C LYS A 136 9.68 8.33 -11.79
N ASP A 137 10.95 8.35 -12.19
CA ASP A 137 11.37 8.14 -13.58
C ASP A 137 11.85 6.69 -13.83
N ASN A 138 11.77 5.82 -12.83
CA ASN A 138 12.10 4.40 -12.97
C ASN A 138 10.97 3.65 -13.68
N SER A 139 11.05 3.54 -15.01
CA SER A 139 10.02 2.90 -15.82
C SER A 139 9.76 1.43 -15.46
N ALA A 140 10.75 0.72 -14.90
CA ALA A 140 10.59 -0.68 -14.47
C ALA A 140 9.55 -0.85 -13.37
N LEU A 141 9.39 0.14 -12.47
CA LEU A 141 8.36 0.13 -11.44
C LEU A 141 6.93 0.14 -12.00
N PHE A 142 6.76 0.70 -13.20
CA PHE A 142 5.43 0.93 -13.77
C PHE A 142 5.11 -0.02 -14.92
N LYS A 143 6.05 -0.87 -15.31
CA LYS A 143 5.81 -1.87 -16.34
C LYS A 143 4.80 -2.89 -15.83
N GLN A 144 3.76 -3.17 -16.61
CA GLN A 144 2.80 -4.20 -16.26
C GLN A 144 3.49 -5.56 -16.19
N SER A 145 3.34 -6.26 -15.07
CA SER A 145 3.94 -7.56 -14.81
C SER A 145 3.00 -8.40 -13.97
N PHE A 146 2.64 -9.57 -14.45
CA PHE A 146 1.75 -10.50 -13.75
C PHE A 146 2.59 -11.50 -12.95
N CYS A 147 2.66 -11.27 -11.65
CA CYS A 147 3.23 -12.22 -10.70
C CYS A 147 2.11 -13.13 -10.19
N SER A 148 2.39 -14.41 -10.02
CA SER A 148 1.42 -15.34 -9.41
C SER A 148 1.14 -14.89 -7.98
N SER A 149 -0.12 -14.63 -7.65
CA SER A 149 -0.51 -14.25 -6.29
C SER A 149 -0.28 -15.41 -5.33
N LEU A 150 0.17 -15.08 -4.11
CA LEU A 150 0.27 -15.98 -2.97
C LEU A 150 -0.90 -15.81 -1.99
N ALA A 151 -1.93 -15.03 -2.37
CA ALA A 151 -3.11 -14.80 -1.56
C ALA A 151 -3.94 -16.08 -1.38
N LEU A 152 -4.40 -16.32 -0.15
CA LEU A 152 -5.22 -17.45 0.25
C LEU A 152 -6.70 -17.08 0.28
#